data_ac2b9ce46f75197d0d49a124e1358a5a
#
_entry.id   ac2b9ce46f75197d0d49a124e1358a5a
#
_cell.length_a   1.000
_cell.length_b   1.000
_cell.length_c   1.000
_cell.angle_alpha   90.00
_cell.angle_beta   90.00
_cell.angle_gamma   90.00
#
_symmetry.space_group_name_H-M   'P 1'
#
loop_
_entity.id
_entity.type
_entity.pdbx_description
1 polymer ?
#
loop_
_entity_poly.entity_id
_entity_poly.type
_entity_poly.pdbx_seq_one_letter_code
_entity_poly.pdbx_strand_id
1 'polypeptide(L)'
;MSEPSALMIQSLEKGLSVLESFRAHASLSLQEIAHINGITMGSAQRVAYTLERTGYLSKDPRSKRYSVTVKGVGLGYSYLYRQPLFQHAHAVLHQLNQECGEIVNLSVPDDADNMVFVMRVAPARHIPEYMPVGTRIPCISSASGRALWAHLPPAELDQKLESVTPVKHTPRTTTDIAALRALIEQARHDQYGYADEEFYAGDVNVAAAIYDETGAPIGAVNISVPKPRWSLDRARQELGPLVMRAARAISKRK
;
A
#
# COMPACT_ATOMS: atom_id res chain seq x y z
N MET A 1 -9.85 4.82 24.08
CA MET A 1 -10.04 6.03 23.22
C MET A 1 -9.53 7.20 24.04
N SER A 2 -8.37 7.77 23.67
CA SER A 2 -7.85 8.99 24.30
C SER A 2 -8.78 10.17 23.95
N GLU A 3 -9.01 11.07 24.92
CA GLU A 3 -9.77 12.30 24.66
C GLU A 3 -9.13 13.08 23.49
N PRO A 4 -9.95 13.64 22.60
CA PRO A 4 -9.43 14.43 21.48
C PRO A 4 -8.61 15.62 22.05
N SER A 5 -7.36 15.71 21.62
CA SER A 5 -6.46 16.81 21.99
C SER A 5 -7.13 18.15 21.66
N ALA A 6 -7.02 19.14 22.56
CA ALA A 6 -7.50 20.51 22.32
C ALA A 6 -6.88 21.17 21.07
N LEU A 7 -5.79 20.60 20.55
CA LEU A 7 -5.13 21.03 19.32
C LEU A 7 -5.79 20.49 18.05
N MET A 8 -6.70 19.49 18.15
CA MET A 8 -7.35 18.89 17.00
C MET A 8 -8.42 19.80 16.41
N ILE A 9 -8.25 20.17 15.13
CA ILE A 9 -9.23 20.94 14.38
C ILE A 9 -10.23 19.97 13.73
N GLN A 10 -11.34 19.71 14.40
CA GLN A 10 -12.36 18.73 13.96
C GLN A 10 -12.91 19.00 12.54
N SER A 11 -13.00 20.27 12.12
CA SER A 11 -13.46 20.60 10.77
C SER A 11 -12.43 20.22 9.69
N LEU A 12 -11.15 20.33 10.00
CA LEU A 12 -10.08 19.88 9.11
C LEU A 12 -10.02 18.35 9.04
N GLU A 13 -10.11 17.67 10.18
CA GLU A 13 -10.21 16.22 10.25
C GLU A 13 -11.34 15.67 9.36
N LYS A 14 -12.55 16.23 9.49
CA LYS A 14 -13.68 15.86 8.65
C LYS A 14 -13.43 16.12 7.16
N GLY A 15 -12.73 17.22 6.84
CA GLY A 15 -12.36 17.54 5.46
C GLY A 15 -11.43 16.51 4.85
N LEU A 16 -10.41 16.10 5.57
CA LEU A 16 -9.46 15.05 5.15
C LEU A 16 -10.15 13.68 5.04
N SER A 17 -10.96 13.31 6.04
CA SER A 17 -11.74 12.06 6.01
C SER A 17 -12.66 11.97 4.79
N VAL A 18 -13.34 13.06 4.43
CA VAL A 18 -14.17 13.12 3.21
C VAL A 18 -13.33 12.93 1.95
N LEU A 19 -12.14 13.52 1.85
CA LEU A 19 -11.24 13.25 0.71
C LEU A 19 -10.81 11.78 0.65
N GLU A 20 -10.50 11.18 1.77
CA GLU A 20 -10.09 9.78 1.85
C GLU A 20 -11.21 8.81 1.45
N SER A 21 -12.49 9.14 1.67
CA SER A 21 -13.61 8.30 1.26
C SER A 21 -13.70 8.10 -0.27
N PHE A 22 -13.12 8.99 -1.07
CA PHE A 22 -13.03 8.82 -2.53
C PHE A 22 -12.00 7.79 -2.98
N ARG A 23 -11.19 7.25 -2.09
CA ARG A 23 -10.20 6.20 -2.47
C ARG A 23 -10.88 4.91 -2.96
N ALA A 24 -12.06 4.59 -2.42
CA ALA A 24 -12.84 3.42 -2.81
C ALA A 24 -13.98 3.78 -3.78
N HIS A 25 -14.19 5.07 -4.08
CA HIS A 25 -15.36 5.54 -4.83
C HIS A 25 -14.98 6.58 -5.87
N ALA A 26 -15.28 6.33 -7.14
CA ALA A 26 -15.02 7.27 -8.22
C ALA A 26 -15.85 8.57 -8.06
N SER A 27 -17.06 8.48 -7.49
CA SER A 27 -17.89 9.63 -7.16
C SER A 27 -18.82 9.34 -5.99
N LEU A 28 -19.19 10.36 -5.22
CA LEU A 28 -20.10 10.27 -4.07
C LEU A 28 -21.15 11.38 -4.09
N SER A 29 -22.38 11.06 -3.73
CA SER A 29 -23.43 12.03 -3.40
C SER A 29 -23.20 12.59 -1.98
N LEU A 30 -23.89 13.69 -1.62
CA LEU A 30 -23.82 14.23 -0.24
C LEU A 30 -24.32 13.24 0.82
N GLN A 31 -25.31 12.42 0.49
CA GLN A 31 -25.82 11.41 1.40
C GLN A 31 -24.79 10.32 1.67
N GLU A 32 -24.12 9.83 0.62
CA GLU A 32 -23.04 8.84 0.76
C GLU A 32 -21.83 9.41 1.53
N ILE A 33 -21.45 10.67 1.26
CA ILE A 33 -20.40 11.36 2.02
C ILE A 33 -20.77 11.43 3.51
N ALA A 34 -22.01 11.83 3.84
CA ALA A 34 -22.48 11.90 5.21
C ALA A 34 -22.46 10.53 5.90
N HIS A 35 -22.96 9.50 5.22
CA HIS A 35 -23.05 8.14 5.73
C HIS A 35 -21.66 7.51 5.98
N ILE A 36 -20.78 7.54 4.96
CA ILE A 36 -19.46 6.92 5.03
C ILE A 36 -18.60 7.56 6.14
N ASN A 37 -18.72 8.89 6.33
CA ASN A 37 -17.93 9.61 7.31
C ASN A 37 -18.59 9.76 8.68
N GLY A 38 -19.81 9.22 8.88
CA GLY A 38 -20.52 9.33 10.15
C GLY A 38 -20.84 10.78 10.55
N ILE A 39 -21.04 11.69 9.58
CA ILE A 39 -21.30 13.12 9.82
C ILE A 39 -22.71 13.51 9.40
N THR A 40 -23.22 14.62 9.96
CA THR A 40 -24.55 15.14 9.59
C THR A 40 -24.54 15.66 8.15
N MET A 41 -25.72 15.67 7.50
CA MET A 41 -25.90 16.24 6.15
C MET A 41 -25.43 17.69 6.04
N GLY A 42 -25.70 18.50 7.06
CA GLY A 42 -25.21 19.91 7.10
C GLY A 42 -23.67 19.98 7.16
N SER A 43 -23.04 19.09 7.92
CA SER A 43 -21.57 18.98 7.95
C SER A 43 -21.01 18.52 6.61
N ALA A 44 -21.57 17.47 6.01
CA ALA A 44 -21.19 16.97 4.69
C ALA A 44 -21.28 18.06 3.62
N GLN A 45 -22.38 18.83 3.63
CA GLN A 45 -22.58 19.94 2.69
C GLN A 45 -21.51 21.03 2.84
N ARG A 46 -21.19 21.43 4.09
CA ARG A 46 -20.17 22.46 4.35
C ARG A 46 -18.78 21.98 3.94
N VAL A 47 -18.43 20.74 4.24
CA VAL A 47 -17.14 20.14 3.87
C VAL A 47 -17.03 20.03 2.36
N ALA A 48 -18.03 19.43 1.69
CA ALA A 48 -18.03 19.26 0.25
C ALA A 48 -17.96 20.62 -0.49
N TYR A 49 -18.71 21.63 -0.03
CA TYR A 49 -18.64 22.99 -0.56
C TYR A 49 -17.23 23.57 -0.42
N THR A 50 -16.61 23.44 0.76
CA THR A 50 -15.25 23.95 0.98
C THR A 50 -14.25 23.26 0.08
N LEU A 51 -14.31 21.93 -0.05
CA LEU A 51 -13.43 21.15 -0.91
C LEU A 51 -13.64 21.47 -2.40
N GLU A 52 -14.87 21.73 -2.82
CA GLU A 52 -15.20 22.20 -4.17
C GLU A 52 -14.64 23.61 -4.40
N ARG A 53 -14.85 24.55 -3.49
CA ARG A 53 -14.34 25.95 -3.60
C ARG A 53 -12.81 26.03 -3.57
N THR A 54 -12.18 25.11 -2.85
CA THR A 54 -10.72 24.99 -2.83
C THR A 54 -10.17 24.14 -3.98
N GLY A 55 -11.03 23.59 -4.83
CA GLY A 55 -10.67 22.89 -6.06
C GLY A 55 -10.21 21.43 -5.86
N TYR A 56 -10.41 20.83 -4.70
CA TYR A 56 -10.14 19.39 -4.48
C TYR A 56 -11.27 18.48 -4.95
N LEU A 57 -12.49 18.97 -4.91
CA LEU A 57 -13.66 18.27 -5.46
C LEU A 57 -14.25 19.06 -6.62
N SER A 58 -14.87 18.33 -7.55
CA SER A 58 -15.77 18.86 -8.56
C SER A 58 -17.15 18.25 -8.41
N LYS A 59 -18.20 19.06 -8.62
CA LYS A 59 -19.58 18.60 -8.58
C LYS A 59 -20.13 18.51 -10.00
N ASP A 60 -20.62 17.33 -10.36
CA ASP A 60 -21.34 17.15 -11.61
C ASP A 60 -22.71 17.86 -11.55
N PRO A 61 -23.02 18.77 -12.51
CA PRO A 61 -24.25 19.58 -12.45
C PRO A 61 -25.52 18.75 -12.70
N ARG A 62 -25.43 17.58 -13.34
CA ARG A 62 -26.57 16.71 -13.64
C ARG A 62 -26.84 15.72 -12.51
N SER A 63 -25.83 14.90 -12.17
CA SER A 63 -25.94 13.85 -11.16
C SER A 63 -25.85 14.38 -9.73
N LYS A 64 -25.38 15.63 -9.54
CA LYS A 64 -25.07 16.25 -8.24
C LYS A 64 -24.03 15.48 -7.41
N ARG A 65 -23.31 14.53 -8.02
CA ARG A 65 -22.25 13.77 -7.38
C ARG A 65 -20.93 14.56 -7.39
N TYR A 66 -20.10 14.28 -6.41
CA TYR A 66 -18.76 14.86 -6.27
C TYR A 66 -17.71 13.86 -6.70
N SER A 67 -16.61 14.34 -7.29
CA SER A 67 -15.43 13.55 -7.64
C SER A 67 -14.17 14.32 -7.28
N VAL A 68 -13.06 13.62 -6.99
CA VAL A 68 -11.76 14.24 -6.74
C VAL A 68 -11.21 14.83 -8.03
N THR A 69 -10.58 16.00 -7.92
CA THR A 69 -9.93 16.67 -9.06
C THR A 69 -8.44 16.29 -9.16
N VAL A 70 -7.81 16.65 -10.28
CA VAL A 70 -6.36 16.51 -10.49
C VAL A 70 -5.52 17.23 -9.43
N LYS A 71 -6.08 18.19 -8.70
CA LYS A 71 -5.37 18.91 -7.63
C LYS A 71 -4.83 17.99 -6.55
N GLY A 72 -5.52 16.87 -6.26
CA GLY A 72 -5.06 15.85 -5.31
C GLY A 72 -3.73 15.20 -5.71
N VAL A 73 -3.44 15.08 -7.01
CA VAL A 73 -2.18 14.49 -7.53
C VAL A 73 -0.96 15.31 -7.08
N GLY A 74 -1.11 16.63 -6.93
CA GLY A 74 -0.03 17.50 -6.50
C GLY A 74 0.52 17.17 -5.10
N LEU A 75 -0.34 16.69 -4.18
CA LEU A 75 0.10 16.27 -2.84
C LEU A 75 0.94 14.99 -2.94
N GLY A 76 0.47 13.99 -3.70
CA GLY A 76 1.21 12.75 -3.94
C GLY A 76 2.54 13.00 -4.65
N TYR A 77 2.56 13.89 -5.67
CA TYR A 77 3.77 14.28 -6.36
C TYR A 77 4.80 14.90 -5.40
N SER A 78 4.38 15.78 -4.50
CA SER A 78 5.28 16.41 -3.52
C SER A 78 5.94 15.40 -2.61
N TYR A 79 5.24 14.34 -2.23
CA TYR A 79 5.79 13.22 -1.48
C TYR A 79 6.80 12.43 -2.31
N LEU A 80 6.40 11.98 -3.50
CA LEU A 80 7.22 11.11 -4.36
C LEU A 80 8.49 11.81 -4.85
N TYR A 81 8.39 13.10 -5.26
CA TYR A 81 9.53 13.81 -5.85
C TYR A 81 10.63 14.14 -4.85
N ARG A 82 10.28 14.35 -3.56
CA ARG A 82 11.23 14.76 -2.52
C ARG A 82 11.94 13.61 -1.81
N GLN A 83 11.50 12.38 -2.00
CA GLN A 83 12.10 11.23 -1.34
C GLN A 83 13.26 10.66 -2.16
N PRO A 84 14.51 10.67 -1.64
CA PRO A 84 15.65 10.09 -2.34
C PRO A 84 15.47 8.62 -2.72
N LEU A 85 14.68 7.88 -1.93
CA LEU A 85 14.33 6.49 -2.19
C LEU A 85 13.78 6.30 -3.61
N PHE A 86 12.85 7.17 -4.05
CA PHE A 86 12.20 7.00 -5.35
C PHE A 86 13.13 7.30 -6.53
N GLN A 87 14.03 8.26 -6.37
CA GLN A 87 15.02 8.58 -7.40
C GLN A 87 15.96 7.40 -7.65
N HIS A 88 16.44 6.76 -6.58
CA HIS A 88 17.31 5.58 -6.69
C HIS A 88 16.55 4.34 -7.17
N ALA A 89 15.33 4.15 -6.71
CA ALA A 89 14.52 2.98 -7.05
C ALA A 89 14.14 2.94 -8.54
N HIS A 90 13.91 4.08 -9.18
CA HIS A 90 13.35 4.13 -10.54
C HIS A 90 14.15 3.27 -11.54
N ALA A 91 15.45 3.48 -11.66
CA ALA A 91 16.30 2.73 -12.59
C ALA A 91 16.35 1.23 -12.24
N VAL A 92 16.45 0.90 -10.94
CA VAL A 92 16.52 -0.48 -10.46
C VAL A 92 15.22 -1.24 -10.74
N LEU A 93 14.05 -0.61 -10.52
CA LEU A 93 12.76 -1.25 -10.81
C LEU A 93 12.56 -1.50 -12.31
N HIS A 94 12.96 -0.56 -13.16
CA HIS A 94 12.90 -0.75 -14.61
C HIS A 94 13.80 -1.87 -15.08
N GLN A 95 15.03 -1.95 -14.57
CA GLN A 95 15.95 -3.05 -14.88
C GLN A 95 15.38 -4.39 -14.42
N LEU A 96 14.84 -4.46 -13.19
CA LEU A 96 14.22 -5.66 -12.65
C LEU A 96 13.00 -6.10 -13.48
N ASN A 97 12.17 -5.14 -13.89
CA ASN A 97 11.02 -5.42 -14.76
C ASN A 97 11.45 -5.99 -16.13
N GLN A 98 12.51 -5.43 -16.75
CA GLN A 98 13.05 -5.96 -18.00
C GLN A 98 13.60 -7.38 -17.84
N GLU A 99 14.25 -7.66 -16.70
CA GLU A 99 14.83 -8.97 -16.43
C GLU A 99 13.78 -10.04 -16.16
N CYS A 100 12.79 -9.76 -15.31
CA CYS A 100 11.77 -10.75 -14.96
C CYS A 100 10.58 -10.77 -15.94
N GLY A 101 10.35 -9.70 -16.69
CA GLY A 101 9.19 -9.56 -17.59
C GLY A 101 7.84 -9.51 -16.86
N GLU A 102 7.82 -9.20 -15.56
CA GLU A 102 6.64 -9.20 -14.70
C GLU A 102 6.43 -7.84 -14.04
N ILE A 103 5.32 -7.66 -13.31
CA ILE A 103 5.03 -6.42 -12.60
C ILE A 103 5.99 -6.27 -11.42
N VAL A 104 6.63 -5.11 -11.33
CA VAL A 104 7.50 -4.74 -10.22
C VAL A 104 6.91 -3.52 -9.52
N ASN A 105 6.83 -3.56 -8.19
CA ASN A 105 6.36 -2.44 -7.40
C ASN A 105 7.37 -2.05 -6.32
N LEU A 106 7.34 -0.76 -5.95
CA LEU A 106 7.89 -0.25 -4.72
C LEU A 106 6.75 0.09 -3.79
N SER A 107 6.83 -0.34 -2.55
CA SER A 107 5.88 0.00 -1.51
C SER A 107 6.59 0.50 -0.25
N VAL A 108 5.91 1.38 0.49
CA VAL A 108 6.38 1.93 1.76
C VAL A 108 5.31 1.69 2.83
N PRO A 109 5.69 1.52 4.11
CA PRO A 109 4.71 1.38 5.18
C PRO A 109 3.96 2.69 5.44
N ASP A 110 2.70 2.61 5.85
CA ASP A 110 1.97 3.69 6.50
C ASP A 110 1.85 3.45 8.02
N ASP A 111 1.29 4.44 8.74
CA ASP A 111 1.14 4.38 10.20
C ASP A 111 0.04 3.39 10.65
N ALA A 112 -0.75 2.85 9.71
CA ALA A 112 -1.86 1.92 9.97
C ALA A 112 -1.53 0.47 9.57
N ASP A 113 -0.25 0.10 9.57
CA ASP A 113 0.25 -1.25 9.25
C ASP A 113 -0.16 -1.74 7.84
N ASN A 114 -0.18 -0.83 6.87
CA ASN A 114 -0.32 -1.18 5.47
C ASN A 114 0.97 -0.87 4.70
N MET A 115 1.18 -1.61 3.61
CA MET A 115 2.11 -1.25 2.55
C MET A 115 1.38 -0.45 1.47
N VAL A 116 1.89 0.74 1.16
CA VAL A 116 1.32 1.62 0.11
C VAL A 116 2.18 1.52 -1.13
N PHE A 117 1.60 1.15 -2.26
CA PHE A 117 2.32 1.18 -3.54
C PHE A 117 2.60 2.63 -3.96
N VAL A 118 3.88 2.94 -4.13
CA VAL A 118 4.35 4.29 -4.48
C VAL A 118 5.01 4.35 -5.87
N MET A 119 5.40 3.20 -6.41
CA MET A 119 5.87 3.08 -7.78
C MET A 119 5.48 1.70 -8.34
N ARG A 120 5.14 1.66 -9.63
CA ARG A 120 4.77 0.45 -10.35
C ARG A 120 5.37 0.48 -11.75
N VAL A 121 6.04 -0.58 -12.14
CA VAL A 121 6.56 -0.81 -13.47
C VAL A 121 5.88 -2.07 -14.02
N ALA A 122 5.06 -1.88 -15.04
CA ALA A 122 4.37 -2.97 -15.73
C ALA A 122 5.15 -3.40 -16.98
N PRO A 123 5.10 -4.69 -17.38
CA PRO A 123 5.68 -5.13 -18.64
C PRO A 123 4.93 -4.53 -19.85
N ALA A 124 5.58 -4.49 -21.02
CA ALA A 124 5.00 -3.95 -22.24
C ALA A 124 3.74 -4.69 -22.72
N ARG A 125 3.55 -5.98 -22.32
CA ARG A 125 2.31 -6.72 -22.58
C ARG A 125 1.17 -6.16 -21.73
N HIS A 126 -0.03 -6.11 -22.28
CA HIS A 126 -1.20 -5.66 -21.53
C HIS A 126 -1.49 -6.58 -20.35
N ILE A 127 -1.42 -6.02 -19.15
CA ILE A 127 -1.86 -6.67 -17.91
C ILE A 127 -2.91 -5.75 -17.31
N PRO A 128 -4.10 -6.26 -16.95
CA PRO A 128 -5.10 -5.46 -16.25
C PRO A 128 -4.50 -4.85 -14.98
N GLU A 129 -4.71 -3.56 -14.78
CA GLU A 129 -4.18 -2.85 -13.63
C GLU A 129 -5.17 -2.93 -12.47
N TYR A 130 -4.98 -3.96 -11.63
CA TYR A 130 -5.83 -4.15 -10.44
C TYR A 130 -5.35 -3.36 -9.22
N MET A 131 -4.09 -2.96 -9.20
CA MET A 131 -3.43 -2.33 -8.05
C MET A 131 -2.64 -1.08 -8.49
N PRO A 132 -3.29 0.08 -8.64
CA PRO A 132 -2.61 1.33 -9.00
C PRO A 132 -1.72 1.85 -7.86
N VAL A 133 -0.86 2.82 -8.18
CA VAL A 133 -0.14 3.61 -7.17
C VAL A 133 -1.15 4.23 -6.20
N GLY A 134 -0.84 4.17 -4.89
CA GLY A 134 -1.74 4.56 -3.80
C GLY A 134 -2.56 3.39 -3.22
N THR A 135 -2.53 2.20 -3.84
CA THR A 135 -3.15 0.99 -3.25
C THR A 135 -2.50 0.68 -1.92
N ARG A 136 -3.32 0.42 -0.89
CA ARG A 136 -2.91 -0.05 0.44
C ARG A 136 -3.20 -1.54 0.57
N ILE A 137 -2.22 -2.28 1.06
CA ILE A 137 -2.34 -3.71 1.35
C ILE A 137 -1.87 -3.93 2.78
N PRO A 138 -2.66 -4.60 3.66
CA PRO A 138 -2.23 -4.89 5.01
C PRO A 138 -0.87 -5.61 5.03
N CYS A 139 0.04 -5.18 5.90
CA CYS A 139 1.37 -5.78 6.01
C CYS A 139 1.28 -7.30 6.22
N ILE A 140 0.35 -7.73 7.05
CA ILE A 140 0.15 -9.12 7.41
C ILE A 140 -0.26 -10.02 6.23
N SER A 141 -0.97 -9.47 5.23
CA SER A 141 -1.50 -10.20 4.06
C SER A 141 -0.66 -10.00 2.80
N SER A 142 0.50 -9.34 2.91
CA SER A 142 1.35 -9.02 1.75
C SER A 142 2.78 -9.52 1.89
N ALA A 143 3.38 -9.92 0.76
CA ALA A 143 4.79 -10.27 0.70
C ALA A 143 5.69 -9.12 1.20
N SER A 144 5.38 -7.88 0.78
CA SER A 144 6.12 -6.67 1.17
C SER A 144 6.06 -6.39 2.66
N GLY A 145 4.87 -6.51 3.26
CA GLY A 145 4.70 -6.29 4.70
C GLY A 145 5.38 -7.36 5.53
N ARG A 146 5.30 -8.64 5.12
CA ARG A 146 6.03 -9.73 5.78
C ARG A 146 7.54 -9.53 5.69
N ALA A 147 8.05 -9.12 4.52
CA ALA A 147 9.47 -8.80 4.36
C ALA A 147 9.89 -7.64 5.28
N LEU A 148 9.04 -6.62 5.45
CA LEU A 148 9.29 -5.51 6.38
C LEU A 148 9.25 -5.97 7.83
N TRP A 149 8.18 -6.66 8.25
CA TRP A 149 8.00 -7.12 9.63
C TRP A 149 9.00 -8.20 10.06
N ALA A 150 9.60 -8.91 9.13
CA ALA A 150 10.69 -9.85 9.38
C ALA A 150 11.92 -9.19 10.05
N HIS A 151 12.04 -7.87 9.98
CA HIS A 151 13.16 -7.11 10.56
C HIS A 151 12.79 -6.35 11.85
N LEU A 152 11.55 -6.46 12.30
CA LEU A 152 11.13 -5.89 13.59
C LEU A 152 11.79 -6.65 14.76
N PRO A 153 12.09 -5.95 15.87
CA PRO A 153 12.42 -6.60 17.14
C PRO A 153 11.31 -7.56 17.54
N PRO A 154 11.62 -8.71 18.18
CA PRO A 154 10.61 -9.71 18.56
C PRO A 154 9.44 -9.13 19.35
N ALA A 155 9.72 -8.27 20.35
CA ALA A 155 8.68 -7.64 21.17
C ALA A 155 7.75 -6.72 20.38
N GLU A 156 8.26 -6.00 19.37
CA GLU A 156 7.46 -5.16 18.49
C GLU A 156 6.60 -5.99 17.55
N LEU A 157 7.15 -7.08 17.00
CA LEU A 157 6.39 -8.02 16.18
C LEU A 157 5.25 -8.64 16.99
N ASP A 158 5.51 -9.01 18.26
CA ASP A 158 4.49 -9.55 19.16
C ASP A 158 3.34 -8.55 19.35
N GLN A 159 3.65 -7.30 19.68
CA GLN A 159 2.64 -6.24 19.84
C GLN A 159 1.80 -6.04 18.56
N LYS A 160 2.44 -6.04 17.40
CA LYS A 160 1.72 -5.92 16.11
C LYS A 160 0.80 -7.10 15.86
N LEU A 161 1.27 -8.32 16.08
CA LEU A 161 0.46 -9.52 15.90
C LEU A 161 -0.70 -9.64 16.92
N GLU A 162 -0.54 -9.10 18.12
CA GLU A 162 -1.62 -9.03 19.13
C GLU A 162 -2.66 -7.96 18.79
N SER A 163 -2.25 -6.85 18.17
CA SER A 163 -3.15 -5.74 17.85
C SER A 163 -3.89 -5.91 16.53
N VAL A 164 -3.36 -6.71 15.60
CA VAL A 164 -3.94 -6.85 14.27
C VAL A 164 -5.16 -7.77 14.28
N THR A 165 -6.18 -7.40 13.52
CA THR A 165 -7.33 -8.26 13.21
C THR A 165 -7.24 -8.67 11.74
N PRO A 166 -6.80 -9.91 11.42
CA PRO A 166 -6.68 -10.34 10.04
C PRO A 166 -8.03 -10.37 9.34
N VAL A 167 -8.10 -9.74 8.17
CA VAL A 167 -9.30 -9.72 7.33
C VAL A 167 -9.13 -10.72 6.19
N LYS A 168 -10.15 -11.52 5.95
CA LYS A 168 -10.17 -12.50 4.86
C LYS A 168 -10.52 -11.82 3.55
N HIS A 169 -9.53 -11.53 2.72
CA HIS A 169 -9.71 -10.91 1.39
C HIS A 169 -10.04 -11.94 0.30
N THR A 170 -9.47 -13.15 0.41
CA THR A 170 -9.69 -14.27 -0.51
C THR A 170 -9.91 -15.56 0.29
N PRO A 171 -10.35 -16.66 -0.34
CA PRO A 171 -10.38 -17.98 0.32
C PRO A 171 -9.01 -18.46 0.83
N ARG A 172 -7.92 -17.93 0.27
CA ARG A 172 -6.54 -18.31 0.62
C ARG A 172 -5.87 -17.37 1.62
N THR A 173 -6.52 -16.30 2.05
CA THR A 173 -5.96 -15.40 3.05
C THR A 173 -5.67 -16.14 4.35
N THR A 174 -4.43 -16.10 4.80
CA THR A 174 -4.01 -16.61 6.11
C THR A 174 -4.51 -15.67 7.20
N THR A 175 -5.33 -16.18 8.12
CA THR A 175 -5.89 -15.41 9.25
C THR A 175 -5.48 -15.92 10.62
N ASP A 176 -4.86 -17.09 10.68
CA ASP A 176 -4.31 -17.66 11.90
C ASP A 176 -3.01 -16.94 12.30
N ILE A 177 -2.96 -16.40 13.51
CA ILE A 177 -1.83 -15.59 14.00
C ILE A 177 -0.54 -16.41 14.10
N ALA A 178 -0.62 -17.68 14.49
CA ALA A 178 0.57 -18.53 14.58
C ALA A 178 1.14 -18.84 13.19
N ALA A 179 0.27 -19.11 12.20
CA ALA A 179 0.69 -19.30 10.81
C ALA A 179 1.29 -18.01 10.22
N LEU A 180 0.71 -16.84 10.52
CA LEU A 180 1.22 -15.53 10.09
C LEU A 180 2.61 -15.26 10.68
N ARG A 181 2.81 -15.55 11.97
CA ARG A 181 4.13 -15.49 12.62
C ARG A 181 5.14 -16.37 11.90
N ALA A 182 4.80 -17.63 11.64
CA ALA A 182 5.68 -18.56 10.95
C ALA A 182 6.09 -18.04 9.55
N LEU A 183 5.16 -17.43 8.80
CA LEU A 183 5.46 -16.81 7.50
C LEU A 183 6.41 -15.60 7.61
N ILE A 184 6.30 -14.80 8.68
CA ILE A 184 7.21 -13.68 8.93
C ILE A 184 8.60 -14.18 9.34
N GLU A 185 8.66 -15.20 10.20
CA GLU A 185 9.93 -15.83 10.58
C GLU A 185 10.61 -16.52 9.39
N GLN A 186 9.82 -17.16 8.53
CA GLN A 186 10.32 -17.69 7.26
C GLN A 186 10.89 -16.55 6.37
N ALA A 187 10.21 -15.41 6.29
CA ALA A 187 10.73 -14.26 5.54
C ALA A 187 12.03 -13.70 6.15
N ARG A 188 12.19 -13.77 7.47
CA ARG A 188 13.45 -13.42 8.15
C ARG A 188 14.60 -14.35 7.77
N HIS A 189 14.32 -15.66 7.74
CA HIS A 189 15.31 -16.68 7.37
C HIS A 189 15.70 -16.54 5.90
N ASP A 190 14.71 -16.47 5.00
CA ASP A 190 14.91 -16.44 3.55
C ASP A 190 15.37 -15.07 3.03
N GLN A 191 15.25 -14.00 3.85
CA GLN A 191 15.52 -12.61 3.50
C GLN A 191 14.57 -12.03 2.43
N TYR A 192 13.43 -12.68 2.20
CA TYR A 192 12.32 -12.19 1.40
C TYR A 192 11.00 -12.80 1.87
N GLY A 193 9.92 -12.04 1.75
CA GLY A 193 8.56 -12.51 2.01
C GLY A 193 7.86 -12.96 0.75
N TYR A 194 6.80 -13.75 0.90
CA TYR A 194 5.91 -14.14 -0.19
C TYR A 194 4.44 -14.12 0.26
N ALA A 195 3.54 -14.06 -0.72
CA ALA A 195 2.10 -14.23 -0.54
C ALA A 195 1.51 -14.97 -1.75
N ASP A 196 0.59 -15.90 -1.51
CA ASP A 196 -0.03 -16.74 -2.53
C ASP A 196 -1.54 -16.54 -2.52
N GLU A 197 -2.02 -15.66 -3.37
CA GLU A 197 -3.45 -15.31 -3.52
C GLU A 197 -4.11 -14.76 -2.23
N GLU A 198 -3.36 -14.16 -1.33
CA GLU A 198 -3.89 -13.77 -0.02
C GLU A 198 -4.64 -12.45 -0.03
N PHE A 199 -4.28 -11.50 -0.89
CA PHE A 199 -4.98 -10.22 -1.04
C PHE A 199 -5.82 -10.18 -2.33
N TYR A 200 -5.26 -10.67 -3.45
CA TYR A 200 -5.98 -10.86 -4.70
C TYR A 200 -5.92 -12.31 -5.15
N ALA A 201 -7.07 -12.85 -5.56
CA ALA A 201 -7.12 -14.18 -6.17
C ALA A 201 -6.35 -14.18 -7.50
N GLY A 202 -5.56 -15.23 -7.72
CA GLY A 202 -4.76 -15.39 -8.95
C GLY A 202 -3.43 -14.62 -8.95
N ASP A 203 -3.02 -14.02 -7.83
CA ASP A 203 -1.78 -13.26 -7.70
C ASP A 203 -0.79 -13.93 -6.74
N VAL A 204 0.46 -14.11 -7.18
CA VAL A 204 1.57 -14.58 -6.36
C VAL A 204 2.61 -13.47 -6.27
N ASN A 205 3.08 -13.19 -5.07
CA ASN A 205 4.04 -12.13 -4.80
C ASN A 205 5.27 -12.64 -4.07
N VAL A 206 6.43 -12.08 -4.42
CA VAL A 206 7.67 -12.17 -3.64
C VAL A 206 8.22 -10.77 -3.42
N ALA A 207 8.76 -10.47 -2.22
CA ALA A 207 9.21 -9.14 -1.86
C ALA A 207 10.42 -9.17 -0.94
N ALA A 208 11.32 -8.18 -1.07
CA ALA A 208 12.44 -7.97 -0.16
C ALA A 208 12.44 -6.55 0.41
N ALA A 209 12.82 -6.40 1.68
CA ALA A 209 12.87 -5.14 2.39
C ALA A 209 14.03 -4.25 1.91
N ILE A 210 13.77 -2.95 1.86
CA ILE A 210 14.74 -1.89 1.57
C ILE A 210 15.08 -1.20 2.88
N TYR A 211 16.35 -0.86 3.07
CA TYR A 211 16.86 -0.29 4.31
C TYR A 211 17.45 1.11 4.10
N ASP A 212 17.34 1.92 5.12
CA ASP A 212 18.04 3.19 5.21
C ASP A 212 19.50 3.02 5.67
N GLU A 213 20.20 4.14 5.89
CA GLU A 213 21.59 4.19 6.33
C GLU A 213 21.78 3.63 7.75
N THR A 214 20.73 3.60 8.59
CA THR A 214 20.75 3.05 9.95
C THR A 214 20.53 1.56 9.98
N GLY A 215 20.04 0.98 8.87
CA GLY A 215 19.62 -0.41 8.75
C GLY A 215 18.15 -0.61 9.10
N ALA A 216 17.38 0.46 9.29
CA ALA A 216 15.95 0.36 9.50
C ALA A 216 15.23 0.05 8.16
N PRO A 217 14.21 -0.85 8.15
CA PRO A 217 13.44 -1.15 6.96
C PRO A 217 12.48 0.01 6.65
N ILE A 218 12.62 0.62 5.46
CA ILE A 218 11.86 1.80 5.03
C ILE A 218 10.87 1.53 3.90
N GLY A 219 10.88 0.33 3.33
CA GLY A 219 10.03 -0.06 2.23
C GLY A 219 10.36 -1.45 1.73
N ALA A 220 9.75 -1.83 0.61
CA ALA A 220 10.01 -3.11 -0.04
C ALA A 220 9.86 -3.02 -1.56
N VAL A 221 10.67 -3.80 -2.28
CA VAL A 221 10.45 -4.13 -3.69
C VAL A 221 9.68 -5.44 -3.75
N ASN A 222 8.64 -5.52 -4.57
CA ASN A 222 7.99 -6.79 -4.85
C ASN A 222 7.83 -7.05 -6.35
N ILE A 223 7.83 -8.32 -6.73
CA ILE A 223 7.42 -8.81 -8.03
C ILE A 223 6.06 -9.50 -7.85
N SER A 224 5.09 -9.11 -8.68
CA SER A 224 3.73 -9.65 -8.70
C SER A 224 3.54 -10.45 -9.99
N VAL A 225 3.10 -11.69 -9.87
CA VAL A 225 2.97 -12.62 -10.99
C VAL A 225 1.63 -13.36 -10.99
N PRO A 226 1.03 -13.61 -12.17
CA PRO A 226 -0.24 -14.32 -12.24
C PRO A 226 -0.08 -15.83 -11.99
N LYS A 227 -0.86 -16.37 -11.07
CA LYS A 227 -0.87 -17.79 -10.67
C LYS A 227 -0.97 -18.78 -11.83
N PRO A 228 -1.76 -18.55 -12.89
CA PRO A 228 -1.82 -19.50 -14.01
C PRO A 228 -0.50 -19.72 -14.72
N ARG A 229 0.46 -18.80 -14.59
CA ARG A 229 1.79 -18.89 -15.21
C ARG A 229 2.90 -19.23 -14.20
N TRP A 230 2.65 -18.96 -12.92
CA TRP A 230 3.64 -19.09 -11.86
C TRP A 230 3.09 -19.88 -10.68
N SER A 231 3.73 -21.00 -10.32
CA SER A 231 3.53 -21.61 -9.02
C SER A 231 4.26 -20.78 -7.94
N LEU A 232 3.84 -20.90 -6.69
CA LEU A 232 4.55 -20.28 -5.58
C LEU A 232 6.02 -20.73 -5.50
N ASP A 233 6.27 -22.03 -5.63
CA ASP A 233 7.63 -22.58 -5.54
C ASP A 233 8.54 -22.01 -6.64
N ARG A 234 8.04 -21.94 -7.87
CA ARG A 234 8.76 -21.31 -8.98
C ARG A 234 9.04 -19.83 -8.71
N ALA A 235 8.04 -19.09 -8.24
CA ALA A 235 8.20 -17.68 -7.91
C ALA A 235 9.26 -17.47 -6.81
N ARG A 236 9.25 -18.28 -5.77
CA ARG A 236 10.27 -18.23 -4.71
C ARG A 236 11.66 -18.54 -5.23
N GLN A 237 11.82 -19.56 -6.05
CA GLN A 237 13.13 -19.98 -6.57
C GLN A 237 13.71 -19.00 -7.59
N GLU A 238 12.90 -18.52 -8.54
CA GLU A 238 13.39 -17.70 -9.65
C GLU A 238 13.36 -16.20 -9.30
N LEU A 239 12.33 -15.71 -8.60
CA LEU A 239 12.13 -14.28 -8.34
C LEU A 239 12.64 -13.83 -6.96
N GLY A 240 12.73 -14.71 -5.97
CA GLY A 240 13.29 -14.40 -4.65
C GLY A 240 14.69 -13.79 -4.71
N PRO A 241 15.66 -14.42 -5.42
CA PRO A 241 16.99 -13.83 -5.60
C PRO A 241 16.97 -12.46 -6.31
N LEU A 242 16.03 -12.24 -7.25
CA LEU A 242 15.91 -11.01 -8.00
C LEU A 242 15.45 -9.85 -7.12
N VAL A 243 14.39 -10.04 -6.31
CA VAL A 243 13.89 -8.99 -5.40
C VAL A 243 14.93 -8.64 -4.33
N MET A 244 15.65 -9.64 -3.80
CA MET A 244 16.73 -9.39 -2.83
C MET A 244 17.86 -8.55 -3.44
N ARG A 245 18.28 -8.85 -4.66
CA ARG A 245 19.31 -8.07 -5.36
C ARG A 245 18.84 -6.63 -5.60
N ALA A 246 17.61 -6.45 -6.08
CA ALA A 246 17.03 -5.13 -6.32
C ALA A 246 16.89 -4.33 -5.02
N ALA A 247 16.37 -4.94 -3.95
CA ALA A 247 16.26 -4.29 -2.66
C ALA A 247 17.61 -3.84 -2.10
N ARG A 248 18.66 -4.66 -2.23
CA ARG A 248 20.04 -4.28 -1.86
C ARG A 248 20.56 -3.11 -2.69
N ALA A 249 20.29 -3.08 -3.99
CA ALA A 249 20.73 -2.00 -4.88
C ALA A 249 20.07 -0.66 -4.56
N ILE A 250 18.85 -0.67 -4.00
CA ILE A 250 18.12 0.53 -3.60
C ILE A 250 18.49 0.95 -2.17
N SER A 251 18.81 -0.02 -1.30
CA SER A 251 19.16 0.25 0.10
C SER A 251 20.43 1.08 0.22
N LYS A 252 20.44 2.04 1.15
CA LYS A 252 21.58 2.90 1.45
C LYS A 252 22.49 2.32 2.55
N ARG A 253 22.59 1.01 2.67
CA ARG A 253 23.54 0.41 3.62
C ARG A 253 24.98 0.74 3.19
N LYS A 254 25.75 1.29 4.15
CA LYS A 254 27.19 1.38 4.06
C LYS A 254 27.82 0.01 4.18
#